data_decdea6a8a279a9a8cdcd04d85f72cb0
#
_entry.id   decdea6a8a279a9a8cdcd04d85f72cb0
#
_cell.length_a   1.000
_cell.length_b   1.000
_cell.length_c   1.000
_cell.angle_alpha   90.00
_cell.angle_beta   90.00
_cell.angle_gamma   90.00
#
_symmetry.space_group_name_H-M   'P 1'
#
loop_
_entity.id
_entity.type
_entity.pdbx_description
1 polymer ?
#
loop_
_entity_poly.entity_id
_entity_poly.type
_entity_poly.pdbx_seq_one_letter_code
_entity_poly.pdbx_strand_id
1 'polypeptide(L)'
;MFPMNQTLRTAAAVILAGVLGTACAQTSPSASGAAAAKPKANVVVLATGGTIAGAGASAANSATYAAAKVPVDKLIAGVPELADVANVRGEQVFQIASESFTNDRLITLGKRVAQLAKDSAVDGIVITHGTDTLEETSYFLTLTVHTDKPIVVVGSMRPGTAMSADGMLNLYDAVVVAADKESRAKGVLVAMNDDILSGRDASKRINIKTNAFGSQWGALGSVVEGKTYWFRAPVKRHTMNSEFDIEKIDALPMVSIIYGSGEMGTALAEAVGKAGAKAIIHAGTGNGSVPNYEVDTLKALRAQGIQIIRSARVPDGFVLRNSEQPDDKYDWVVAHDLNPQKAKILAALALTKTSDTKELQRIFWQY
;
A
#
# COMPACT_ATOMS: atom_id res chain seq x y z
N MET A 1 13.16 -33.69 53.70
CA MET A 1 13.94 -33.74 54.96
C MET A 1 14.46 -32.37 55.19
N PHE A 2 13.80 -31.65 56.06
CA PHE A 2 14.18 -30.66 57.10
C PHE A 2 15.06 -29.47 56.76
N PRO A 3 14.90 -28.37 57.56
CA PRO A 3 13.70 -27.76 58.14
C PRO A 3 13.65 -26.23 58.03
N MET A 4 12.47 -25.69 58.43
CA MET A 4 12.18 -24.29 58.85
C MET A 4 13.00 -23.83 60.07
N ASN A 5 13.24 -22.52 60.20
CA ASN A 5 13.21 -21.73 61.46
C ASN A 5 12.97 -20.27 61.10
N GLN A 6 11.92 -19.66 61.48
CA GLN A 6 11.37 -19.04 62.69
C GLN A 6 12.23 -17.94 63.32
N THR A 7 11.58 -16.76 63.31
CA THR A 7 11.34 -15.74 64.31
C THR A 7 12.45 -14.73 64.66
N LEU A 8 12.07 -13.40 64.65
CA LEU A 8 11.87 -12.69 65.92
C LEU A 8 11.28 -11.27 65.69
N ARG A 9 10.40 -10.94 66.62
CA ARG A 9 9.67 -9.68 66.85
C ARG A 9 10.56 -8.67 67.57
N THR A 10 10.19 -7.39 67.51
CA THR A 10 10.16 -6.32 68.55
C THR A 10 10.33 -4.97 67.91
N ALA A 11 9.80 -3.84 68.26
CA ALA A 11 8.83 -3.36 69.24
C ALA A 11 8.63 -1.87 68.89
N ALA A 12 7.50 -1.33 69.28
CA ALA A 12 7.07 0.05 69.09
C ALA A 12 7.87 1.07 69.95
N ALA A 13 7.96 2.30 69.42
CA ALA A 13 8.12 3.49 70.27
C ALA A 13 7.30 4.62 69.64
N VAL A 14 6.29 5.04 70.39
CA VAL A 14 5.48 6.25 70.21
C VAL A 14 6.24 7.42 70.83
N ILE A 15 6.45 8.52 70.12
CA ILE A 15 6.78 9.83 70.67
C ILE A 15 5.79 10.85 70.12
N LEU A 16 4.99 11.40 71.05
CA LEU A 16 4.02 12.48 70.89
C LEU A 16 4.70 13.78 71.13
N ALA A 17 4.75 14.75 70.23
CA ALA A 17 5.07 16.13 70.56
C ALA A 17 4.54 17.13 69.53
N GLY A 18 3.63 17.98 69.95
CA GLY A 18 3.67 19.41 69.76
C GLY A 18 3.07 20.02 68.50
N VAL A 19 1.82 20.45 68.63
CA VAL A 19 1.11 21.38 67.76
C VAL A 19 1.77 22.73 67.71
N LEU A 20 2.16 23.24 66.55
CA LEU A 20 2.26 24.68 66.28
C LEU A 20 1.65 24.92 64.89
N GLY A 21 0.49 25.58 64.90
CA GLY A 21 -0.21 25.95 63.68
C GLY A 21 0.48 27.14 62.99
N THR A 22 0.84 26.94 61.78
CA THR A 22 1.07 28.00 60.79
C THR A 22 0.02 27.93 59.69
N ALA A 23 -0.83 28.95 59.66
CA ALA A 23 -1.80 29.16 58.61
C ALA A 23 -1.06 29.39 57.28
N CYS A 24 -0.98 28.36 56.45
CA CYS A 24 -0.60 28.52 55.05
C CYS A 24 -1.84 28.99 54.27
N ALA A 25 -1.75 30.19 53.76
CA ALA A 25 -2.71 30.69 52.75
C ALA A 25 -2.74 29.74 51.58
N GLN A 26 -3.92 29.13 51.34
CA GLN A 26 -4.19 28.36 50.12
C GLN A 26 -4.24 29.35 48.92
N THR A 27 -3.15 29.44 48.18
CA THR A 27 -3.18 29.99 46.85
C THR A 27 -3.92 28.96 45.98
N SER A 28 -5.14 29.27 45.55
CA SER A 28 -5.88 28.53 44.56
C SER A 28 -4.98 28.35 43.32
N PRO A 29 -4.84 27.13 42.76
CA PRO A 29 -4.12 26.99 41.52
C PRO A 29 -4.87 27.76 40.45
N SER A 30 -4.19 28.77 39.90
CA SER A 30 -4.61 29.47 38.69
C SER A 30 -5.01 28.45 37.65
N ALA A 31 -6.20 28.59 37.08
CA ALA A 31 -6.67 27.76 35.97
C ALA A 31 -5.58 27.75 34.88
N SER A 32 -4.94 26.60 34.72
CA SER A 32 -4.04 26.38 33.59
C SER A 32 -4.86 26.65 32.32
N GLY A 33 -4.49 27.68 31.58
CA GLY A 33 -5.10 28.01 30.34
C GLY A 33 -5.18 26.73 29.48
N ALA A 34 -6.36 26.35 29.04
CA ALA A 34 -6.55 25.27 28.10
C ALA A 34 -5.64 25.55 26.90
N ALA A 35 -4.62 24.73 26.72
CA ALA A 35 -3.76 24.81 25.56
C ALA A 35 -4.69 24.74 24.32
N ALA A 36 -4.65 25.76 23.48
CA ALA A 36 -5.47 25.79 22.27
C ALA A 36 -5.24 24.48 21.51
N ALA A 37 -6.30 23.71 21.28
CA ALA A 37 -6.22 22.46 20.56
C ALA A 37 -5.50 22.71 19.22
N LYS A 38 -4.48 21.93 18.93
CA LYS A 38 -3.76 22.02 17.65
C LYS A 38 -4.78 21.83 16.53
N PRO A 39 -4.73 22.63 15.45
CA PRO A 39 -5.64 22.46 14.33
C PRO A 39 -5.53 21.05 13.78
N LYS A 40 -6.68 20.40 13.57
CA LYS A 40 -6.76 19.07 12.97
C LYS A 40 -6.29 19.11 11.52
N ALA A 41 -5.66 18.04 11.06
CA ALA A 41 -5.28 17.88 9.66
C ALA A 41 -6.53 17.82 8.75
N ASN A 42 -6.42 18.36 7.55
CA ASN A 42 -7.45 18.25 6.53
C ASN A 42 -7.17 17.06 5.63
N VAL A 43 -8.00 16.03 5.71
CA VAL A 43 -7.85 14.77 4.97
C VAL A 43 -8.96 14.64 3.93
N VAL A 44 -8.56 14.30 2.71
CA VAL A 44 -9.51 14.01 1.61
C VAL A 44 -9.58 12.53 1.38
N VAL A 45 -10.78 11.97 1.43
CA VAL A 45 -11.06 10.56 1.10
C VAL A 45 -11.54 10.49 -0.36
N LEU A 46 -10.72 9.94 -1.24
CA LEU A 46 -11.07 9.60 -2.62
C LEU A 46 -11.63 8.20 -2.68
N ALA A 47 -12.89 8.05 -3.02
CA ALA A 47 -13.52 6.74 -3.12
C ALA A 47 -13.51 6.21 -4.55
N THR A 48 -13.02 4.97 -4.74
CA THR A 48 -13.02 4.28 -6.03
C THR A 48 -13.95 3.07 -6.08
N GLY A 49 -14.52 2.66 -4.94
CA GLY A 49 -15.42 1.51 -4.83
C GLY A 49 -14.79 0.34 -4.06
N GLY A 50 -14.91 -0.87 -4.59
CA GLY A 50 -14.37 -2.09 -3.97
C GLY A 50 -15.24 -2.66 -2.85
N THR A 51 -14.68 -3.62 -2.11
CA THR A 51 -15.35 -4.34 -1.01
C THR A 51 -15.67 -3.45 0.18
N ILE A 52 -14.81 -2.49 0.49
CA ILE A 52 -15.04 -1.52 1.58
C ILE A 52 -16.35 -0.73 1.39
N ALA A 53 -16.72 -0.51 0.12
CA ALA A 53 -18.00 0.06 -0.30
C ALA A 53 -19.01 -1.02 -0.71
N GLY A 54 -18.82 -2.27 -0.28
CA GLY A 54 -19.65 -3.41 -0.64
C GLY A 54 -20.80 -3.64 0.35
N ALA A 55 -21.87 -4.27 -0.15
CA ALA A 55 -23.02 -4.68 0.65
C ALA A 55 -23.45 -6.10 0.30
N GLY A 56 -23.59 -6.95 1.32
CA GLY A 56 -24.13 -8.29 1.23
C GLY A 56 -25.57 -8.37 1.77
N ALA A 57 -26.28 -9.41 1.40
CA ALA A 57 -27.68 -9.62 1.80
C ALA A 57 -27.85 -10.03 3.27
N SER A 58 -26.82 -10.56 3.92
CA SER A 58 -26.82 -11.06 5.30
C SER A 58 -25.50 -10.81 5.97
N ALA A 59 -25.51 -10.61 7.28
CA ALA A 59 -24.29 -10.45 8.09
C ALA A 59 -23.36 -11.69 8.05
N ALA A 60 -23.90 -12.88 7.76
CA ALA A 60 -23.11 -14.09 7.55
C ALA A 60 -22.39 -14.14 6.18
N ASN A 61 -22.74 -13.26 5.24
CA ASN A 61 -22.17 -13.23 3.89
C ASN A 61 -20.87 -12.41 3.87
N SER A 62 -19.76 -13.05 4.18
CA SER A 62 -18.42 -12.39 4.14
C SER A 62 -17.76 -12.43 2.76
N ALA A 63 -18.21 -13.30 1.86
CA ALA A 63 -17.64 -13.50 0.53
C ALA A 63 -18.64 -13.32 -0.61
N THR A 64 -19.95 -13.39 -0.35
CA THR A 64 -21.02 -13.18 -1.34
C THR A 64 -21.65 -11.81 -1.12
N TYR A 65 -21.27 -10.82 -1.91
CA TYR A 65 -21.73 -9.42 -1.79
C TYR A 65 -21.61 -8.70 -3.15
N ALA A 66 -22.26 -7.55 -3.24
CA ALA A 66 -22.07 -6.63 -4.36
C ALA A 66 -21.06 -5.53 -3.95
N ALA A 67 -19.93 -5.46 -4.66
CA ALA A 67 -18.92 -4.43 -4.43
C ALA A 67 -19.42 -3.03 -4.87
N ALA A 68 -18.79 -1.97 -4.36
CA ALA A 68 -19.00 -0.60 -4.81
C ALA A 68 -20.47 -0.12 -4.76
N LYS A 69 -21.20 -0.42 -3.69
CA LYS A 69 -22.62 -0.02 -3.49
C LYS A 69 -22.79 1.19 -2.58
N VAL A 70 -21.84 1.42 -1.68
CA VAL A 70 -21.93 2.47 -0.67
C VAL A 70 -21.14 3.71 -1.14
N PRO A 71 -21.79 4.89 -1.26
CA PRO A 71 -21.09 6.11 -1.64
C PRO A 71 -20.18 6.63 -0.51
N VAL A 72 -19.21 7.47 -0.86
CA VAL A 72 -18.17 7.95 0.05
C VAL A 72 -18.71 8.63 1.31
N ASP A 73 -19.75 9.45 1.19
CA ASP A 73 -20.34 10.14 2.36
C ASP A 73 -20.93 9.18 3.38
N LYS A 74 -21.46 8.06 2.92
CA LYS A 74 -21.98 6.99 3.80
C LYS A 74 -20.86 6.19 4.45
N LEU A 75 -19.73 6.01 3.76
CA LEU A 75 -18.55 5.38 4.35
C LEU A 75 -17.97 6.25 5.48
N ILE A 76 -17.82 7.55 5.24
CA ILE A 76 -17.34 8.51 6.25
C ILE A 76 -18.30 8.60 7.42
N ALA A 77 -19.61 8.72 7.16
CA ALA A 77 -20.63 8.77 8.22
C ALA A 77 -20.71 7.48 9.05
N GLY A 78 -20.24 6.35 8.51
CA GLY A 78 -20.17 5.07 9.22
C GLY A 78 -19.05 5.00 10.27
N VAL A 79 -18.13 5.98 10.30
CA VAL A 79 -17.00 6.05 11.24
C VAL A 79 -16.96 7.44 11.86
N PRO A 80 -17.86 7.78 12.79
CA PRO A 80 -17.95 9.12 13.38
C PRO A 80 -16.68 9.53 14.13
N GLU A 81 -15.87 8.58 14.60
CA GLU A 81 -14.59 8.80 15.28
C GLU A 81 -13.54 9.49 14.40
N LEU A 82 -13.73 9.46 13.07
CA LEU A 82 -12.87 10.23 12.15
C LEU A 82 -12.84 11.72 12.48
N ALA A 83 -13.97 12.24 12.99
CA ALA A 83 -14.06 13.65 13.38
C ALA A 83 -13.11 14.01 14.55
N ASP A 84 -12.70 13.05 15.35
CA ASP A 84 -11.72 13.29 16.44
C ASP A 84 -10.29 13.35 15.91
N VAL A 85 -10.01 12.70 14.80
CA VAL A 85 -8.67 12.60 14.19
C VAL A 85 -8.39 13.76 13.23
N ALA A 86 -9.31 14.05 12.29
CA ALA A 86 -9.08 14.98 11.19
C ALA A 86 -10.36 15.68 10.74
N ASN A 87 -10.22 16.78 10.00
CA ASN A 87 -11.30 17.34 9.19
C ASN A 87 -11.39 16.52 7.90
N VAL A 88 -12.36 15.61 7.82
CA VAL A 88 -12.48 14.67 6.71
C VAL A 88 -13.55 15.13 5.73
N ARG A 89 -13.23 15.13 4.44
CA ARG A 89 -14.20 15.27 3.34
C ARG A 89 -14.06 14.16 2.32
N GLY A 90 -15.15 13.76 1.71
CA GLY A 90 -15.19 12.71 0.70
C GLY A 90 -15.31 13.24 -0.73
N GLU A 91 -14.78 12.48 -1.68
CA GLU A 91 -14.95 12.70 -3.12
C GLU A 91 -15.07 11.33 -3.81
N GLN A 92 -16.15 11.13 -4.57
CA GLN A 92 -16.35 9.91 -5.35
C GLN A 92 -15.65 10.05 -6.71
N VAL A 93 -14.55 9.32 -6.92
CA VAL A 93 -13.82 9.30 -8.20
C VAL A 93 -14.37 8.22 -9.11
N PHE A 94 -14.49 7.01 -8.58
CA PHE A 94 -15.09 5.86 -9.25
C PHE A 94 -16.00 5.11 -8.28
N GLN A 95 -16.85 4.23 -8.84
CA GLN A 95 -17.67 3.31 -8.06
C GLN A 95 -17.69 1.94 -8.74
N ILE A 96 -16.54 1.27 -8.71
CA ILE A 96 -16.28 0.03 -9.43
C ILE A 96 -15.64 -1.03 -8.55
N ALA A 97 -15.73 -2.29 -8.97
CA ALA A 97 -14.91 -3.37 -8.46
C ALA A 97 -13.49 -3.27 -9.07
N SER A 98 -12.45 -3.55 -8.29
CA SER A 98 -11.07 -3.17 -8.65
C SER A 98 -10.45 -4.00 -9.77
N GLU A 99 -10.92 -5.21 -10.03
CA GLU A 99 -10.54 -6.02 -11.19
C GLU A 99 -10.87 -5.32 -12.53
N SER A 100 -11.76 -4.32 -12.48
CA SER A 100 -12.14 -3.51 -13.64
C SER A 100 -11.30 -2.24 -13.81
N PHE A 101 -10.22 -2.05 -13.04
CA PHE A 101 -9.32 -0.93 -13.24
C PHE A 101 -8.58 -1.05 -14.57
N THR A 102 -8.49 0.07 -15.29
CA THR A 102 -7.76 0.19 -16.56
C THR A 102 -6.62 1.21 -16.40
N ASN A 103 -5.69 1.23 -17.35
CA ASN A 103 -4.63 2.25 -17.39
C ASN A 103 -5.20 3.67 -17.35
N ASP A 104 -6.28 3.94 -18.10
CA ASP A 104 -6.93 5.27 -18.13
C ASP A 104 -7.49 5.66 -16.75
N ARG A 105 -8.03 4.69 -16.01
CA ARG A 105 -8.51 4.92 -14.64
C ARG A 105 -7.37 5.17 -13.66
N LEU A 106 -6.25 4.45 -13.81
CA LEU A 106 -5.03 4.74 -13.02
C LEU A 106 -4.53 6.16 -13.28
N ILE A 107 -4.44 6.57 -14.55
CA ILE A 107 -4.02 7.92 -14.95
C ILE A 107 -4.98 8.97 -14.39
N THR A 108 -6.29 8.76 -14.54
CA THR A 108 -7.32 9.68 -14.02
C THR A 108 -7.21 9.86 -12.51
N LEU A 109 -7.09 8.74 -11.76
CA LEU A 109 -6.91 8.77 -10.31
C LEU A 109 -5.59 9.48 -9.94
N GLY A 110 -4.49 9.14 -10.59
CA GLY A 110 -3.18 9.75 -10.35
C GLY A 110 -3.18 11.26 -10.57
N LYS A 111 -3.80 11.75 -11.65
CA LYS A 111 -3.96 13.18 -11.93
C LYS A 111 -4.79 13.88 -10.83
N ARG A 112 -5.87 13.22 -10.35
CA ARG A 112 -6.67 13.78 -9.25
C ARG A 112 -5.91 13.83 -7.94
N VAL A 113 -5.17 12.79 -7.61
CA VAL A 113 -4.30 12.76 -6.42
C VAL A 113 -3.23 13.85 -6.50
N ALA A 114 -2.58 14.04 -7.65
CA ALA A 114 -1.58 15.08 -7.85
C ALA A 114 -2.17 16.51 -7.68
N GLN A 115 -3.40 16.74 -8.14
CA GLN A 115 -4.09 18.01 -7.90
C GLN A 115 -4.31 18.29 -6.42
N LEU A 116 -4.81 17.30 -5.65
CA LEU A 116 -5.00 17.43 -4.20
C LEU A 116 -3.67 17.57 -3.45
N ALA A 117 -2.63 16.89 -3.91
CA ALA A 117 -1.30 17.01 -3.32
C ALA A 117 -0.72 18.44 -3.44
N LYS A 118 -1.08 19.19 -4.47
CA LYS A 118 -0.69 20.60 -4.67
C LYS A 118 -1.55 21.59 -3.89
N ASP A 119 -2.74 21.18 -3.45
CA ASP A 119 -3.65 22.04 -2.68
C ASP A 119 -3.13 22.25 -1.26
N SER A 120 -2.76 23.47 -0.90
CA SER A 120 -2.24 23.80 0.44
C SER A 120 -3.25 23.58 1.57
N ALA A 121 -4.55 23.50 1.25
CA ALA A 121 -5.62 23.23 2.20
C ALA A 121 -5.75 21.72 2.51
N VAL A 122 -5.01 20.84 1.84
CA VAL A 122 -5.03 19.38 2.04
C VAL A 122 -3.74 18.95 2.71
N ASP A 123 -3.84 18.26 3.84
CA ASP A 123 -2.69 17.73 4.59
C ASP A 123 -2.40 16.27 4.26
N GLY A 124 -3.44 15.46 3.99
CA GLY A 124 -3.32 14.04 3.66
C GLY A 124 -4.43 13.57 2.73
N ILE A 125 -4.18 12.48 2.03
CA ILE A 125 -5.10 11.87 1.05
C ILE A 125 -5.28 10.40 1.41
N VAL A 126 -6.53 9.96 1.53
CA VAL A 126 -6.90 8.55 1.68
C VAL A 126 -7.61 8.09 0.41
N ILE A 127 -7.31 6.90 -0.08
CA ILE A 127 -7.96 6.32 -1.25
C ILE A 127 -8.60 5.01 -0.85
N THR A 128 -9.95 4.95 -0.81
CA THR A 128 -10.63 3.67 -0.62
C THR A 128 -10.66 2.90 -1.93
N HIS A 129 -10.21 1.65 -1.91
CA HIS A 129 -9.97 0.84 -3.10
C HIS A 129 -10.42 -0.61 -2.91
N GLY A 130 -10.76 -1.28 -3.99
CA GLY A 130 -10.95 -2.73 -3.97
C GLY A 130 -9.61 -3.47 -3.88
N THR A 131 -9.59 -4.55 -3.13
CA THR A 131 -8.34 -5.22 -2.74
C THR A 131 -7.64 -5.98 -3.88
N ASP A 132 -8.33 -6.30 -4.99
CA ASP A 132 -7.76 -7.14 -6.05
C ASP A 132 -6.63 -6.48 -6.82
N THR A 133 -6.73 -5.16 -7.05
CA THR A 133 -5.67 -4.38 -7.73
C THR A 133 -5.13 -3.23 -6.88
N LEU A 134 -5.38 -3.24 -5.57
CA LEU A 134 -4.91 -2.22 -4.64
C LEU A 134 -3.39 -2.06 -4.70
N GLU A 135 -2.64 -3.16 -4.76
CA GLU A 135 -1.18 -3.14 -4.83
C GLU A 135 -0.65 -2.50 -6.13
N GLU A 136 -1.33 -2.71 -7.27
CA GLU A 136 -0.99 -2.10 -8.55
C GLU A 136 -1.22 -0.58 -8.50
N THR A 137 -2.38 -0.15 -7.99
CA THR A 137 -2.72 1.27 -7.82
C THR A 137 -1.77 1.97 -6.85
N SER A 138 -1.47 1.35 -5.71
CA SER A 138 -0.54 1.90 -4.72
C SER A 138 0.85 2.08 -5.31
N TYR A 139 1.34 1.10 -6.06
CA TYR A 139 2.64 1.19 -6.70
C TYR A 139 2.66 2.24 -7.82
N PHE A 140 1.62 2.30 -8.66
CA PHE A 140 1.49 3.32 -9.69
C PHE A 140 1.59 4.74 -9.11
N LEU A 141 0.84 5.02 -8.04
CA LEU A 141 0.88 6.32 -7.36
C LEU A 141 2.24 6.59 -6.70
N THR A 142 2.87 5.56 -6.11
CA THR A 142 4.23 5.64 -5.56
C THR A 142 5.23 6.11 -6.60
N LEU A 143 5.07 5.67 -7.85
CA LEU A 143 5.96 6.00 -8.96
C LEU A 143 5.67 7.36 -9.58
N THR A 144 4.42 7.86 -9.56
CA THR A 144 4.00 8.93 -10.47
C THR A 144 3.58 10.23 -9.80
N VAL A 145 3.26 10.23 -8.50
CA VAL A 145 2.78 11.44 -7.80
C VAL A 145 3.91 12.08 -7.01
N HIS A 146 4.28 13.29 -7.38
CA HIS A 146 5.35 14.05 -6.73
C HIS A 146 4.81 14.85 -5.54
N THR A 147 4.92 14.27 -4.35
CA THR A 147 4.53 14.92 -3.09
C THR A 147 5.22 14.29 -1.89
N ASP A 148 5.40 15.07 -0.84
CA ASP A 148 5.78 14.59 0.49
C ASP A 148 4.55 14.34 1.39
N LYS A 149 3.36 14.78 0.98
CA LYS A 149 2.11 14.57 1.73
C LYS A 149 1.78 13.09 1.82
N PRO A 150 1.23 12.62 2.94
CA PRO A 150 0.75 11.26 3.07
C PRO A 150 -0.34 10.93 2.04
N ILE A 151 -0.16 9.85 1.31
CA ILE A 151 -1.16 9.22 0.46
C ILE A 151 -1.33 7.80 0.99
N VAL A 152 -2.53 7.45 1.44
CA VAL A 152 -2.82 6.17 2.07
C VAL A 152 -3.91 5.44 1.30
N VAL A 153 -3.60 4.27 0.76
CA VAL A 153 -4.57 3.41 0.08
C VAL A 153 -5.10 2.38 1.07
N VAL A 154 -6.41 2.20 1.09
CA VAL A 154 -7.09 1.32 2.04
C VAL A 154 -8.22 0.55 1.37
N GLY A 155 -8.46 -0.66 1.83
CA GLY A 155 -9.56 -1.50 1.39
C GLY A 155 -10.18 -2.28 2.54
N SER A 156 -10.99 -3.26 2.21
CA SER A 156 -11.44 -4.29 3.15
C SER A 156 -11.59 -5.64 2.47
N MET A 157 -11.47 -6.69 3.25
CA MET A 157 -11.67 -8.06 2.76
C MET A 157 -13.12 -8.53 2.96
N ARG A 158 -13.87 -7.86 3.82
CA ARG A 158 -15.29 -8.13 4.08
C ARG A 158 -16.14 -6.89 3.78
N PRO A 159 -17.35 -7.04 3.22
CA PRO A 159 -18.26 -5.90 3.04
C PRO A 159 -18.71 -5.36 4.38
N GLY A 160 -19.05 -4.07 4.45
CA GLY A 160 -19.47 -3.41 5.69
C GLY A 160 -20.69 -4.01 6.37
N THR A 161 -21.49 -4.79 5.64
CA THR A 161 -22.66 -5.54 6.17
C THR A 161 -22.28 -6.86 6.84
N ALA A 162 -21.06 -7.37 6.67
CA ALA A 162 -20.64 -8.66 7.19
C ALA A 162 -20.32 -8.61 8.69
N MET A 163 -20.52 -9.74 9.37
CA MET A 163 -20.04 -9.93 10.73
C MET A 163 -18.51 -9.80 10.76
N SER A 164 -17.97 -9.06 11.73
CA SER A 164 -16.54 -8.75 11.84
C SER A 164 -15.95 -8.13 10.53
N ALA A 165 -16.70 -7.20 9.94
CA ALA A 165 -16.22 -6.40 8.82
C ALA A 165 -14.98 -5.58 9.24
N ASP A 166 -13.93 -5.60 8.41
CA ASP A 166 -12.66 -4.95 8.69
C ASP A 166 -12.60 -3.50 8.16
N GLY A 167 -13.55 -3.10 7.30
CA GLY A 167 -13.45 -1.84 6.54
C GLY A 167 -13.50 -0.58 7.39
N MET A 168 -14.29 -0.55 8.47
CA MET A 168 -14.43 0.64 9.31
C MET A 168 -13.14 0.95 10.07
N LEU A 169 -12.52 -0.06 10.68
CA LEU A 169 -11.25 0.11 11.37
C LEU A 169 -10.12 0.44 10.38
N ASN A 170 -10.05 -0.27 9.25
CA ASN A 170 -9.07 0.04 8.21
C ASN A 170 -9.20 1.50 7.71
N LEU A 171 -10.42 2.03 7.53
CA LEU A 171 -10.64 3.42 7.12
C LEU A 171 -10.20 4.40 8.21
N TYR A 172 -10.52 4.10 9.46
CA TYR A 172 -10.09 4.90 10.61
C TYR A 172 -8.54 4.98 10.65
N ASP A 173 -7.88 3.84 10.59
CA ASP A 173 -6.41 3.76 10.60
C ASP A 173 -5.79 4.50 9.40
N ALA A 174 -6.38 4.38 8.23
CA ALA A 174 -5.91 5.10 7.06
C ALA A 174 -5.98 6.62 7.24
N VAL A 175 -7.03 7.14 7.89
CA VAL A 175 -7.16 8.57 8.19
C VAL A 175 -6.17 8.99 9.28
N VAL A 176 -5.95 8.16 10.32
CA VAL A 176 -4.91 8.38 11.33
C VAL A 176 -3.55 8.53 10.68
N VAL A 177 -3.18 7.59 9.80
CA VAL A 177 -1.90 7.63 9.06
C VAL A 177 -1.82 8.86 8.16
N ALA A 178 -2.90 9.21 7.46
CA ALA A 178 -2.92 10.37 6.56
C ALA A 178 -2.85 11.71 7.31
N ALA A 179 -3.33 11.78 8.55
CA ALA A 179 -3.29 12.96 9.40
C ALA A 179 -1.95 13.14 10.15
N ASP A 180 -1.17 12.07 10.26
CA ASP A 180 0.10 12.08 11.00
C ASP A 180 1.22 12.73 10.19
N LYS A 181 1.88 13.72 10.80
CA LYS A 181 3.03 14.40 10.19
C LYS A 181 4.23 13.48 9.98
N GLU A 182 4.38 12.45 10.79
CA GLU A 182 5.46 11.47 10.64
C GLU A 182 5.28 10.58 9.41
N SER A 183 4.08 10.52 8.83
CA SER A 183 3.81 9.82 7.57
C SER A 183 4.37 10.53 6.34
N ARG A 184 4.74 11.82 6.46
CA ARG A 184 5.25 12.61 5.33
C ARG A 184 6.55 12.01 4.79
N ALA A 185 6.74 12.15 3.48
CA ALA A 185 7.91 11.69 2.74
C ALA A 185 8.19 10.17 2.85
N LYS A 186 7.19 9.36 3.23
CA LYS A 186 7.30 7.89 3.26
C LYS A 186 6.72 7.20 2.01
N GLY A 187 6.46 7.97 0.96
CA GLY A 187 5.84 7.45 -0.26
C GLY A 187 4.33 7.23 -0.09
N VAL A 188 3.74 6.45 -0.99
CA VAL A 188 2.37 5.97 -0.84
C VAL A 188 2.37 4.82 0.16
N LEU A 189 1.39 4.84 1.06
CA LEU A 189 1.23 3.86 2.13
C LEU A 189 -0.04 3.02 1.88
N VAL A 190 -0.06 1.82 2.43
CA VAL A 190 -1.24 0.97 2.48
C VAL A 190 -1.55 0.67 3.93
N ALA A 191 -2.76 1.02 4.39
CA ALA A 191 -3.22 0.74 5.75
C ALA A 191 -4.25 -0.38 5.70
N MET A 192 -3.91 -1.54 6.22
CA MET A 192 -4.75 -2.74 6.22
C MET A 192 -4.43 -3.59 7.44
N ASN A 193 -5.46 -3.95 8.21
CA ASN A 193 -5.34 -4.89 9.34
C ASN A 193 -4.27 -4.44 10.35
N ASP A 194 -4.35 -3.17 10.76
CA ASP A 194 -3.46 -2.46 11.69
C ASP A 194 -2.02 -2.24 11.17
N ASP A 195 -1.64 -2.82 10.03
CA ASP A 195 -0.32 -2.64 9.44
C ASP A 195 -0.25 -1.43 8.52
N ILE A 196 0.88 -0.70 8.58
CA ILE A 196 1.26 0.33 7.62
C ILE A 196 2.33 -0.25 6.69
N LEU A 197 1.94 -0.53 5.44
CA LEU A 197 2.81 -1.11 4.44
C LEU A 197 3.28 -0.04 3.45
N SER A 198 4.46 -0.23 2.84
CA SER A 198 4.86 0.55 1.66
C SER A 198 3.96 0.21 0.47
N GLY A 199 3.45 1.21 -0.24
CA GLY A 199 2.69 0.99 -1.47
C GLY A 199 3.48 0.29 -2.58
N ARG A 200 4.83 0.35 -2.51
CA ARG A 200 5.71 -0.45 -3.36
C ARG A 200 5.67 -1.93 -3.00
N ASP A 201 5.70 -2.24 -1.70
CA ASP A 201 5.98 -3.60 -1.23
C ASP A 201 4.72 -4.36 -0.81
N ALA A 202 3.63 -3.64 -0.52
CA ALA A 202 2.34 -4.24 -0.18
C ALA A 202 1.87 -5.19 -1.27
N SER A 203 1.44 -6.39 -0.89
CA SER A 203 0.95 -7.41 -1.81
C SER A 203 -0.21 -8.19 -1.18
N LYS A 204 -1.25 -8.50 -1.99
CA LYS A 204 -2.35 -9.35 -1.58
C LYS A 204 -1.90 -10.81 -1.61
N ARG A 205 -1.60 -11.37 -0.45
CA ARG A 205 -1.03 -12.71 -0.29
C ARG A 205 -2.06 -13.79 0.02
N ILE A 206 -3.22 -13.38 0.55
CA ILE A 206 -4.32 -14.27 0.93
C ILE A 206 -5.61 -13.72 0.34
N ASN A 207 -6.41 -14.57 -0.29
CA ASN A 207 -7.58 -14.13 -1.05
C ASN A 207 -8.88 -13.95 -0.23
N ILE A 208 -8.99 -14.48 0.99
CA ILE A 208 -10.25 -14.48 1.76
C ILE A 208 -10.13 -13.87 3.15
N LYS A 209 -8.99 -14.06 3.84
CA LYS A 209 -8.83 -13.60 5.23
C LYS A 209 -8.66 -12.09 5.31
N THR A 210 -8.97 -11.49 6.47
CA THR A 210 -8.79 -10.04 6.70
C THR A 210 -7.33 -9.63 6.69
N ASN A 211 -6.42 -10.46 7.22
CA ASN A 211 -4.97 -10.27 7.13
C ASN A 211 -4.42 -10.68 5.75
N ALA A 212 -5.03 -10.16 4.68
CA ALA A 212 -4.71 -10.56 3.31
C ALA A 212 -3.45 -9.91 2.75
N PHE A 213 -3.11 -8.71 3.22
CA PHE A 213 -1.97 -7.94 2.74
C PHE A 213 -0.75 -8.14 3.63
N GLY A 214 0.41 -8.08 3.01
CA GLY A 214 1.70 -8.12 3.67
C GLY A 214 2.81 -7.70 2.73
N SER A 215 4.03 -7.69 3.23
CA SER A 215 5.24 -7.44 2.46
C SER A 215 6.29 -8.48 2.84
N GLN A 216 7.05 -9.00 1.88
CA GLN A 216 8.20 -9.87 2.18
C GLN A 216 9.25 -9.14 3.03
N TRP A 217 9.28 -7.83 2.98
CA TRP A 217 10.19 -6.98 3.74
C TRP A 217 9.59 -6.51 5.08
N GLY A 218 8.30 -6.85 5.36
CA GLY A 218 7.53 -6.51 6.55
C GLY A 218 6.89 -5.11 6.51
N ALA A 219 6.10 -4.78 7.53
CA ALA A 219 5.43 -3.50 7.67
C ALA A 219 6.42 -2.35 7.95
N LEU A 220 6.11 -1.14 7.52
CA LEU A 220 6.84 0.08 7.89
C LEU A 220 6.51 0.51 9.31
N GLY A 221 5.31 0.24 9.75
CA GLY A 221 4.77 0.59 11.05
C GLY A 221 3.44 -0.09 11.32
N SER A 222 2.78 0.32 12.39
CA SER A 222 1.45 -0.16 12.76
C SER A 222 0.62 0.97 13.34
N VAL A 223 -0.70 0.84 13.31
CA VAL A 223 -1.65 1.73 14.00
C VAL A 223 -2.23 0.98 15.17
N VAL A 224 -2.18 1.57 16.36
CA VAL A 224 -2.79 1.00 17.57
C VAL A 224 -3.49 2.13 18.33
N GLU A 225 -4.77 1.97 18.62
CA GLU A 225 -5.57 2.95 19.36
C GLU A 225 -5.44 4.39 18.82
N GLY A 226 -5.48 4.52 17.47
CA GLY A 226 -5.41 5.81 16.80
C GLY A 226 -4.04 6.48 16.83
N LYS A 227 -2.97 5.72 17.06
CA LYS A 227 -1.59 6.20 17.05
C LYS A 227 -0.75 5.38 16.08
N THR A 228 0.12 6.04 15.33
CA THR A 228 1.09 5.42 14.44
C THR A 228 2.36 5.05 15.20
N TYR A 229 2.91 3.89 14.90
CA TYR A 229 4.19 3.41 15.40
C TYR A 229 5.06 3.02 14.21
N TRP A 230 6.18 3.73 14.02
CA TRP A 230 7.05 3.54 12.88
C TRP A 230 8.28 2.70 13.24
N PHE A 231 8.59 1.71 12.42
CA PHE A 231 9.72 0.79 12.60
C PHE A 231 10.79 0.95 11.53
N ARG A 232 10.39 1.39 10.31
CA ARG A 232 11.25 1.49 9.13
C ARG A 232 10.77 2.59 8.18
N ALA A 233 11.62 2.91 7.21
CA ALA A 233 11.30 3.79 6.10
C ALA A 233 11.58 3.09 4.76
N PRO A 234 10.90 3.48 3.67
CA PRO A 234 11.22 2.99 2.33
C PRO A 234 12.64 3.39 1.92
N VAL A 235 13.35 2.47 1.23
CA VAL A 235 14.71 2.73 0.71
C VAL A 235 14.75 2.92 -0.80
N LYS A 236 13.73 2.43 -1.52
CA LYS A 236 13.62 2.59 -2.97
C LYS A 236 13.11 3.97 -3.34
N ARG A 237 13.40 4.43 -4.56
CA ARG A 237 12.92 5.72 -5.07
C ARG A 237 11.39 5.73 -5.14
N HIS A 238 10.78 6.83 -4.70
CA HIS A 238 9.34 6.99 -4.68
C HIS A 238 8.95 8.48 -4.74
N THR A 239 7.72 8.78 -5.03
CA THR A 239 7.10 10.10 -4.99
C THR A 239 8.05 11.24 -5.38
N MET A 240 8.51 12.08 -4.45
CA MET A 240 9.38 13.25 -4.74
C MET A 240 10.67 12.90 -5.49
N ASN A 241 11.20 11.71 -5.30
CA ASN A 241 12.44 11.25 -5.91
C ASN A 241 12.22 10.40 -7.17
N SER A 242 10.96 10.24 -7.59
CA SER A 242 10.62 9.50 -8.82
C SER A 242 11.00 10.31 -10.07
N GLU A 243 11.37 9.59 -11.11
CA GLU A 243 11.56 10.18 -12.44
C GLU A 243 10.29 10.18 -13.30
N PHE A 244 9.20 9.55 -12.83
CA PHE A 244 7.92 9.50 -13.52
C PHE A 244 6.99 10.58 -12.96
N ASP A 245 6.32 11.31 -13.84
CA ASP A 245 5.46 12.42 -13.48
C ASP A 245 4.08 12.22 -14.11
N ILE A 246 3.05 12.03 -13.28
CA ILE A 246 1.68 11.79 -13.74
C ILE A 246 1.14 12.89 -14.65
N GLU A 247 1.61 14.11 -14.49
CA GLU A 247 1.15 15.24 -15.31
C GLU A 247 1.62 15.16 -16.76
N LYS A 248 2.66 14.33 -17.03
CA LYS A 248 3.24 14.10 -18.35
C LYS A 248 2.81 12.76 -18.97
N ILE A 249 1.89 12.04 -18.30
CA ILE A 249 1.42 10.73 -18.75
C ILE A 249 -0.02 10.84 -19.20
N ASP A 250 -0.25 10.64 -20.49
CA ASP A 250 -1.59 10.62 -21.08
C ASP A 250 -2.04 9.21 -21.47
N ALA A 251 -1.10 8.31 -21.74
CA ALA A 251 -1.37 6.91 -22.04
C ALA A 251 -0.20 6.01 -21.61
N LEU A 252 -0.49 4.75 -21.36
CA LEU A 252 0.51 3.73 -21.08
C LEU A 252 0.54 2.68 -22.19
N PRO A 253 1.73 2.23 -22.63
CA PRO A 253 1.86 1.18 -23.61
C PRO A 253 1.31 -0.15 -23.06
N MET A 254 0.87 -1.02 -23.98
CA MET A 254 0.43 -2.36 -23.64
C MET A 254 1.61 -3.20 -23.14
N VAL A 255 1.51 -3.69 -21.91
CA VAL A 255 2.41 -4.65 -21.27
C VAL A 255 1.58 -5.83 -20.79
N SER A 256 1.97 -7.03 -21.13
CA SER A 256 1.23 -8.24 -20.75
C SER A 256 2.05 -9.15 -19.87
N ILE A 257 1.39 -9.88 -18.98
CA ILE A 257 2.01 -10.90 -18.14
C ILE A 257 1.75 -12.27 -18.75
N ILE A 258 2.81 -13.08 -18.89
CA ILE A 258 2.71 -14.51 -19.20
C ILE A 258 3.06 -15.28 -17.94
N TYR A 259 2.13 -16.12 -17.49
CA TYR A 259 2.32 -16.90 -16.26
C TYR A 259 2.94 -18.25 -16.57
N GLY A 260 4.21 -18.44 -16.19
CA GLY A 260 4.98 -19.65 -16.43
C GLY A 260 4.43 -20.88 -15.70
N SER A 261 4.29 -21.98 -16.40
CA SER A 261 3.87 -23.28 -15.88
C SER A 261 4.61 -24.40 -16.60
N GLY A 262 4.49 -25.65 -16.11
CA GLY A 262 4.93 -26.79 -16.90
C GLY A 262 4.14 -26.88 -18.20
N GLU A 263 4.81 -27.20 -19.31
CA GLU A 263 4.19 -27.44 -20.64
C GLU A 263 3.32 -26.29 -21.17
N MET A 264 3.72 -25.03 -20.92
CA MET A 264 2.93 -23.86 -21.33
C MET A 264 2.97 -23.59 -22.84
N GLY A 265 3.99 -24.09 -23.57
CA GLY A 265 4.19 -23.83 -24.99
C GLY A 265 4.55 -22.37 -25.31
N THR A 266 4.59 -22.01 -26.60
CA THR A 266 4.99 -20.69 -27.09
C THR A 266 3.82 -19.81 -27.54
N ALA A 267 2.66 -20.42 -27.77
CA ALA A 267 1.51 -19.79 -28.43
C ALA A 267 1.04 -18.49 -27.72
N LEU A 268 1.12 -18.45 -26.37
CA LEU A 268 0.71 -17.27 -25.61
C LEU A 268 1.67 -16.09 -25.84
N ALA A 269 2.97 -16.34 -25.81
CA ALA A 269 3.98 -15.30 -26.07
C ALA A 269 3.83 -14.72 -27.49
N GLU A 270 3.61 -15.58 -28.49
CA GLU A 270 3.38 -15.18 -29.86
C GLU A 270 2.08 -14.37 -30.03
N ALA A 271 0.99 -14.80 -29.38
CA ALA A 271 -0.28 -14.10 -29.41
C ALA A 271 -0.18 -12.69 -28.78
N VAL A 272 0.50 -12.57 -27.65
CA VAL A 272 0.75 -11.28 -26.98
C VAL A 272 1.60 -10.37 -27.86
N GLY A 273 2.63 -10.89 -28.53
CA GLY A 273 3.43 -10.14 -29.49
C GLY A 273 2.60 -9.64 -30.68
N LYS A 274 1.78 -10.51 -31.27
CA LYS A 274 0.86 -10.16 -32.39
C LYS A 274 -0.18 -9.11 -31.96
N ALA A 275 -0.60 -9.09 -30.69
CA ALA A 275 -1.53 -8.10 -30.16
C ALA A 275 -0.89 -6.70 -29.97
N GLY A 276 0.41 -6.54 -30.23
CA GLY A 276 1.09 -5.25 -30.19
C GLY A 276 1.66 -4.85 -28.84
N ALA A 277 1.83 -5.80 -27.90
CA ALA A 277 2.49 -5.55 -26.63
C ALA A 277 3.89 -4.98 -26.84
N LYS A 278 4.27 -4.00 -26.02
CA LYS A 278 5.61 -3.40 -26.02
C LYS A 278 6.55 -4.11 -25.06
N ALA A 279 6.00 -4.83 -24.09
CA ALA A 279 6.76 -5.71 -23.20
C ALA A 279 5.94 -6.92 -22.78
N ILE A 280 6.66 -8.00 -22.47
CA ILE A 280 6.16 -9.21 -21.84
C ILE A 280 6.84 -9.33 -20.47
N ILE A 281 6.03 -9.39 -19.42
CA ILE A 281 6.47 -9.81 -18.10
C ILE A 281 6.34 -11.33 -18.04
N HIS A 282 7.44 -12.03 -18.09
CA HIS A 282 7.45 -13.48 -17.95
C HIS A 282 7.51 -13.85 -16.45
N ALA A 283 6.36 -14.21 -15.88
CA ALA A 283 6.25 -14.67 -14.50
C ALA A 283 6.73 -16.14 -14.41
N GLY A 284 8.05 -16.32 -14.44
CA GLY A 284 8.70 -17.62 -14.51
C GLY A 284 8.57 -18.44 -13.23
N THR A 285 8.94 -19.71 -13.32
CA THR A 285 9.06 -20.59 -12.16
C THR A 285 10.33 -20.28 -11.37
N GLY A 286 10.40 -20.68 -10.11
CA GLY A 286 11.61 -20.49 -9.28
C GLY A 286 12.18 -19.07 -9.38
N ASN A 287 13.45 -18.94 -9.75
CA ASN A 287 14.16 -17.68 -9.94
C ASN A 287 13.84 -17.00 -11.31
N GLY A 288 12.58 -17.00 -11.70
CA GLY A 288 12.15 -16.45 -12.99
C GLY A 288 12.60 -17.28 -14.19
N SER A 289 12.69 -18.60 -14.04
CA SER A 289 13.14 -19.51 -15.08
C SER A 289 12.19 -19.50 -16.27
N VAL A 290 12.77 -19.54 -17.48
CA VAL A 290 12.08 -19.65 -18.78
C VAL A 290 12.34 -21.04 -19.32
N PRO A 291 11.30 -21.79 -19.75
CA PRO A 291 11.48 -23.12 -20.36
C PRO A 291 12.33 -23.04 -21.64
N ASN A 292 13.21 -24.00 -21.84
CA ASN A 292 14.12 -24.01 -22.99
C ASN A 292 13.39 -23.89 -24.35
N TYR A 293 12.21 -24.52 -24.48
CA TYR A 293 11.42 -24.47 -25.70
C TYR A 293 10.79 -23.10 -25.99
N GLU A 294 10.75 -22.19 -25.00
CA GLU A 294 10.19 -20.84 -25.15
C GLU A 294 11.28 -19.79 -25.45
N VAL A 295 12.53 -20.07 -25.10
CA VAL A 295 13.66 -19.11 -25.20
C VAL A 295 13.79 -18.51 -26.60
N ASP A 296 13.75 -19.34 -27.65
CA ASP A 296 13.93 -18.83 -29.02
C ASP A 296 12.75 -17.97 -29.47
N THR A 297 11.53 -18.28 -29.05
CA THR A 297 10.36 -17.44 -29.30
C THR A 297 10.50 -16.09 -28.64
N LEU A 298 10.91 -16.03 -27.36
CA LEU A 298 11.10 -14.77 -26.65
C LEU A 298 12.26 -13.95 -27.23
N LYS A 299 13.34 -14.57 -27.68
CA LYS A 299 14.43 -13.91 -28.42
C LYS A 299 13.94 -13.31 -29.74
N ALA A 300 13.10 -14.05 -30.49
CA ALA A 300 12.52 -13.56 -31.73
C ALA A 300 11.59 -12.35 -31.49
N LEU A 301 10.80 -12.38 -30.42
CA LEU A 301 9.98 -11.23 -30.01
C LEU A 301 10.83 -10.05 -29.56
N ARG A 302 11.93 -10.31 -28.84
CA ARG A 302 12.90 -9.25 -28.47
C ARG A 302 13.51 -8.59 -29.70
N ALA A 303 13.89 -9.37 -30.71
CA ALA A 303 14.41 -8.85 -31.98
C ALA A 303 13.40 -7.98 -32.75
N GLN A 304 12.09 -8.15 -32.49
CA GLN A 304 11.00 -7.31 -33.03
C GLN A 304 10.78 -6.04 -32.18
N GLY A 305 11.61 -5.79 -31.15
CA GLY A 305 11.50 -4.61 -30.28
C GLY A 305 10.63 -4.78 -29.05
N ILE A 306 10.08 -5.98 -28.79
CA ILE A 306 9.28 -6.26 -27.59
C ILE A 306 10.25 -6.53 -26.44
N GLN A 307 10.11 -5.81 -25.33
CA GLN A 307 10.93 -6.03 -24.14
C GLN A 307 10.54 -7.32 -23.43
N ILE A 308 11.51 -8.12 -23.05
CA ILE A 308 11.30 -9.32 -22.22
C ILE A 308 11.81 -9.05 -20.83
N ILE A 309 10.92 -9.13 -19.85
CA ILE A 309 11.21 -8.83 -18.45
C ILE A 309 10.90 -10.05 -17.61
N ARG A 310 11.93 -10.69 -17.08
CA ARG A 310 11.76 -11.86 -16.22
C ARG A 310 11.38 -11.43 -14.81
N SER A 311 10.24 -11.93 -14.34
CA SER A 311 9.78 -11.90 -12.96
C SER A 311 9.55 -13.32 -12.46
N ALA A 312 9.10 -13.52 -11.25
CA ALA A 312 8.78 -14.84 -10.71
C ALA A 312 7.30 -14.94 -10.33
N ARG A 313 6.70 -16.11 -10.56
CA ARG A 313 5.39 -16.45 -10.00
C ARG A 313 5.46 -16.80 -8.52
N VAL A 314 6.67 -17.04 -8.01
CA VAL A 314 6.92 -17.22 -6.58
C VAL A 314 6.70 -15.88 -5.88
N PRO A 315 5.86 -15.79 -4.85
CA PRO A 315 5.41 -14.52 -4.30
C PRO A 315 6.50 -13.71 -3.59
N ASP A 316 7.49 -14.38 -3.01
CA ASP A 316 8.56 -13.76 -2.23
C ASP A 316 9.94 -14.10 -2.81
N GLY A 317 10.91 -13.23 -2.57
CA GLY A 317 12.27 -13.36 -3.09
C GLY A 317 12.58 -12.31 -4.17
N PHE A 318 13.57 -12.58 -4.99
CA PHE A 318 13.95 -11.72 -6.10
C PHE A 318 14.61 -12.52 -7.22
N VAL A 319 14.46 -12.07 -8.46
CA VAL A 319 15.05 -12.68 -9.65
C VAL A 319 16.47 -12.17 -9.82
N LEU A 320 17.42 -13.10 -9.85
CA LEU A 320 18.83 -12.80 -10.11
C LEU A 320 19.08 -12.67 -11.61
N ARG A 321 19.76 -11.57 -11.99
CA ARG A 321 20.21 -11.35 -13.36
C ARG A 321 21.34 -12.30 -13.72
N ASN A 322 21.32 -12.84 -14.93
CA ASN A 322 22.32 -13.77 -15.49
C ASN A 322 22.47 -15.08 -14.69
N SER A 323 21.50 -15.45 -13.86
CA SER A 323 21.54 -16.71 -13.11
C SER A 323 20.91 -17.87 -13.90
N GLU A 324 19.59 -17.83 -14.08
CA GLU A 324 18.84 -18.90 -14.79
C GLU A 324 18.92 -18.74 -16.31
N GLN A 325 19.03 -17.51 -16.79
CA GLN A 325 19.11 -17.14 -18.18
C GLN A 325 20.26 -16.15 -18.36
N PRO A 326 21.01 -16.19 -19.50
CA PRO A 326 22.04 -15.23 -19.80
C PRO A 326 21.40 -13.91 -20.30
N ASP A 327 20.78 -13.15 -19.37
CA ASP A 327 19.97 -11.98 -19.67
C ASP A 327 20.72 -10.94 -20.51
N ASP A 328 21.99 -10.71 -20.23
CA ASP A 328 22.83 -9.77 -20.99
C ASP A 328 22.98 -10.22 -22.47
N LYS A 329 23.15 -11.52 -22.70
CA LYS A 329 23.25 -12.10 -24.04
C LYS A 329 21.94 -12.04 -24.81
N TYR A 330 20.81 -12.20 -24.12
CA TYR A 330 19.48 -12.21 -24.73
C TYR A 330 18.87 -10.82 -24.83
N ASP A 331 19.54 -9.81 -24.24
CA ASP A 331 19.05 -8.44 -24.15
C ASP A 331 17.70 -8.38 -23.40
N TRP A 332 17.61 -9.08 -22.28
CA TRP A 332 16.46 -9.16 -21.40
C TRP A 332 16.67 -8.35 -20.13
N VAL A 333 15.57 -8.02 -19.44
CA VAL A 333 15.51 -7.33 -18.15
C VAL A 333 15.07 -8.31 -17.06
N VAL A 334 15.50 -8.10 -15.83
CA VAL A 334 14.94 -8.79 -14.67
C VAL A 334 14.17 -7.81 -13.79
N ALA A 335 13.02 -8.23 -13.30
CA ALA A 335 12.16 -7.43 -12.44
C ALA A 335 12.68 -7.29 -11.00
N HIS A 336 13.76 -8.01 -10.66
CA HIS A 336 14.32 -8.09 -9.33
C HIS A 336 13.26 -8.58 -8.32
N ASP A 337 12.93 -7.78 -7.28
CA ASP A 337 11.99 -8.14 -6.21
C ASP A 337 10.54 -7.71 -6.47
N LEU A 338 10.24 -7.24 -7.68
CA LEU A 338 8.87 -6.93 -8.07
C LEU A 338 8.13 -8.18 -8.54
N ASN A 339 6.95 -8.39 -7.99
CA ASN A 339 6.03 -9.40 -8.51
C ASN A 339 5.56 -9.02 -9.93
N PRO A 340 4.97 -9.95 -10.69
CA PRO A 340 4.63 -9.72 -12.10
C PRO A 340 3.72 -8.51 -12.34
N GLN A 341 2.71 -8.27 -11.50
CA GLN A 341 1.76 -7.18 -11.65
C GLN A 341 2.41 -5.81 -11.41
N LYS A 342 3.30 -5.68 -10.44
CA LYS A 342 4.07 -4.45 -10.22
C LYS A 342 5.15 -4.26 -11.29
N ALA A 343 5.81 -5.34 -11.72
CA ALA A 343 6.74 -5.29 -12.84
C ALA A 343 6.05 -4.78 -14.12
N LYS A 344 4.79 -5.17 -14.37
CA LYS A 344 3.96 -4.64 -15.46
C LYS A 344 3.75 -3.13 -15.34
N ILE A 345 3.42 -2.62 -14.16
CA ILE A 345 3.22 -1.18 -13.92
C ILE A 345 4.52 -0.41 -14.19
N LEU A 346 5.65 -0.86 -13.62
CA LEU A 346 6.93 -0.20 -13.84
C LEU A 346 7.38 -0.25 -15.29
N ALA A 347 7.20 -1.39 -15.97
CA ALA A 347 7.53 -1.53 -17.39
C ALA A 347 6.70 -0.57 -18.26
N ALA A 348 5.40 -0.46 -18.02
CA ALA A 348 4.53 0.44 -18.75
C ALA A 348 4.96 1.91 -18.59
N LEU A 349 5.32 2.32 -17.38
CA LEU A 349 5.85 3.66 -17.10
C LEU A 349 7.24 3.88 -17.73
N ALA A 350 8.16 2.94 -17.57
CA ALA A 350 9.52 3.04 -18.11
C ALA A 350 9.52 3.16 -19.64
N LEU A 351 8.65 2.41 -20.32
CA LEU A 351 8.50 2.43 -21.76
C LEU A 351 7.91 3.73 -22.33
N THR A 352 7.36 4.61 -21.49
CA THR A 352 7.04 5.99 -21.92
C THR A 352 8.29 6.85 -22.10
N LYS A 353 9.44 6.42 -21.55
CA LYS A 353 10.70 7.20 -21.54
C LYS A 353 11.79 6.55 -22.38
N THR A 354 11.90 5.24 -22.36
CA THR A 354 13.03 4.54 -22.99
C THR A 354 12.64 3.14 -23.43
N SER A 355 13.28 2.64 -24.49
CA SER A 355 13.29 1.25 -24.89
C SER A 355 14.69 0.61 -24.79
N ASP A 356 15.66 1.33 -24.25
CA ASP A 356 17.01 0.81 -24.01
C ASP A 356 17.00 -0.17 -22.82
N THR A 357 17.46 -1.39 -23.05
CA THR A 357 17.41 -2.48 -22.07
C THR A 357 18.26 -2.19 -20.82
N LYS A 358 19.41 -1.51 -20.98
CA LYS A 358 20.28 -1.17 -19.84
C LYS A 358 19.63 -0.11 -18.96
N GLU A 359 18.98 0.85 -19.59
CA GLU A 359 18.26 1.90 -18.88
C GLU A 359 17.00 1.34 -18.21
N LEU A 360 16.26 0.44 -18.88
CA LEU A 360 15.16 -0.29 -18.24
C LEU A 360 15.66 -1.07 -17.03
N GLN A 361 16.78 -1.79 -17.13
CA GLN A 361 17.35 -2.53 -16.01
C GLN A 361 17.75 -1.61 -14.84
N ARG A 362 18.33 -0.43 -15.12
CA ARG A 362 18.62 0.59 -14.10
C ARG A 362 17.35 0.99 -13.36
N ILE A 363 16.27 1.25 -14.11
CA ILE A 363 14.96 1.60 -13.55
C ILE A 363 14.46 0.50 -12.62
N PHE A 364 14.48 -0.77 -13.06
CA PHE A 364 14.03 -1.90 -12.25
C PHE A 364 14.84 -2.11 -10.96
N TRP A 365 16.09 -1.68 -10.92
CA TRP A 365 16.90 -1.74 -9.71
C TRP A 365 16.63 -0.59 -8.74
N GLN A 366 16.22 0.56 -9.24
CA GLN A 366 16.04 1.77 -8.43
C GLN A 366 14.64 1.90 -7.81
N TYR A 367 13.63 1.29 -8.45
CA TYR A 367 12.23 1.38 -8.06
C TYR A 367 11.63 0.11 -7.48
#